data_61838b26768ae70ecc244c4e4173b9ea
#
_entry.id   61838b26768ae70ecc244c4e4173b9ea
#
_cell.length_a   1.000
_cell.length_b   1.000
_cell.length_c   1.000
_cell.angle_alpha   90.00
_cell.angle_beta   90.00
_cell.angle_gamma   90.00
#
_symmetry.space_group_name_H-M   'P 1'
#
loop_
_entity.id
_entity.type
_entity.pdbx_description
1 polymer ?
#
loop_
_entity_poly.entity_id
_entity_poly.type
_entity_poly.pdbx_seq_one_letter_code
_entity_poly.pdbx_strand_id
1 'polypeptide(L)'
;MGDIHTGPEVCDDIILIKKDGLPTYNFAHIIDDTLMECSHITRGVEYLSSTPNYLALYDALDFPRHLFVSLPHILAPTGNKKLGKRDGAKSVTEYRDDGILPEAMLNYLACLGWNDGTEQEIYSLEELIEKFSVDRIQNSGARFDEVKILWMNGQWIRKIATEQGIDELFARTCKTTGSEDFSRYDLFQPIDFWPASAKQETTEYKKSVLAIIYDRLKTLSDLRTMTTYFFEDPAIDLSMITSS
;
A
#
# COMPACT_ATOMS: atom_id res chain seq x y z
N MET A 1 -18.93 12.09 -7.00
CA MET A 1 -20.00 12.90 -6.38
C MET A 1 -20.43 13.91 -7.41
N GLY A 2 -21.73 14.28 -7.46
CA GLY A 2 -22.20 15.34 -8.37
C GLY A 2 -21.77 16.74 -7.89
N ASP A 3 -22.33 17.77 -8.53
CA ASP A 3 -22.07 19.16 -8.15
C ASP A 3 -22.56 19.44 -6.73
N ILE A 4 -21.70 20.07 -5.95
CA ILE A 4 -22.01 20.49 -4.57
C ILE A 4 -22.10 22.00 -4.57
N HIS A 5 -23.28 22.50 -4.24
CA HIS A 5 -23.52 23.94 -4.11
C HIS A 5 -23.61 24.30 -2.63
N THR A 6 -22.85 25.30 -2.24
CA THR A 6 -22.88 25.85 -0.89
C THR A 6 -23.08 27.35 -0.94
N GLY A 7 -23.90 27.89 -0.03
CA GLY A 7 -24.03 29.34 0.11
C GLY A 7 -22.88 29.93 0.95
N PRO A 8 -22.77 31.26 0.97
CA PRO A 8 -21.72 31.95 1.75
C PRO A 8 -21.82 31.72 3.24
N GLU A 9 -23.00 31.33 3.74
CA GLU A 9 -23.26 31.00 5.16
C GLU A 9 -22.52 29.77 5.66
N VAL A 10 -21.93 28.96 4.76
CA VAL A 10 -21.15 27.75 5.09
C VAL A 10 -19.66 28.06 5.31
N CYS A 11 -19.23 29.29 4.98
CA CYS A 11 -17.86 29.71 5.24
C CYS A 11 -17.72 30.21 6.68
N ASP A 12 -16.86 29.55 7.45
CA ASP A 12 -16.54 29.90 8.82
C ASP A 12 -15.29 30.79 8.92
N ASP A 13 -15.20 31.57 10.00
CA ASP A 13 -13.96 32.23 10.35
C ASP A 13 -12.92 31.19 10.79
N ILE A 14 -11.82 31.11 10.04
CA ILE A 14 -10.73 30.16 10.31
C ILE A 14 -9.43 30.88 10.59
N ILE A 15 -8.61 30.31 11.47
CA ILE A 15 -7.28 30.84 11.74
C ILE A 15 -6.35 30.46 10.58
N LEU A 16 -5.81 31.46 9.89
CA LEU A 16 -4.86 31.26 8.80
C LEU A 16 -3.42 31.23 9.30
N ILE A 17 -3.06 32.13 10.20
CA ILE A 17 -1.71 32.23 10.78
C ILE A 17 -1.82 32.12 12.30
N LYS A 18 -1.00 31.26 12.88
CA LYS A 18 -0.93 31.09 14.33
C LYS A 18 -0.23 32.25 14.99
N LYS A 19 -0.36 32.34 16.31
CA LYS A 19 0.26 33.40 17.13
C LYS A 19 1.80 33.45 17.00
N ASP A 20 2.42 32.32 16.69
CA ASP A 20 3.87 32.19 16.46
C ASP A 20 4.32 32.65 15.06
N GLY A 21 3.39 33.13 14.22
CA GLY A 21 3.64 33.54 12.84
C GLY A 21 3.66 32.40 11.81
N LEU A 22 3.49 31.17 12.22
CA LEU A 22 3.43 30.03 11.29
C LEU A 22 2.01 29.86 10.72
N PRO A 23 1.86 29.50 9.43
CA PRO A 23 0.57 29.21 8.85
C PRO A 23 -0.06 27.97 9.49
N THR A 24 -1.40 27.95 9.52
CA THR A 24 -2.13 26.71 9.79
C THR A 24 -2.15 25.85 8.55
N TYR A 25 -2.50 24.56 8.72
CA TYR A 25 -2.71 23.65 7.59
C TYR A 25 -3.67 24.23 6.55
N ASN A 26 -4.79 24.83 6.99
CA ASN A 26 -5.82 25.37 6.11
C ASN A 26 -5.32 26.48 5.17
N PHE A 27 -4.28 27.19 5.54
CA PHE A 27 -3.66 28.21 4.70
C PHE A 27 -2.46 27.69 3.91
N ALA A 28 -1.57 26.93 4.58
CA ALA A 28 -0.32 26.44 3.99
C ALA A 28 -0.58 25.61 2.73
N HIS A 29 -1.52 24.65 2.78
CA HIS A 29 -1.75 23.77 1.63
C HIS A 29 -2.27 24.51 0.38
N ILE A 30 -3.02 25.61 0.54
CA ILE A 30 -3.52 26.40 -0.60
C ILE A 30 -2.36 27.10 -1.32
N ILE A 31 -1.43 27.65 -0.55
CA ILE A 31 -0.23 28.31 -1.06
C ILE A 31 0.67 27.25 -1.75
N ASP A 32 0.94 26.14 -1.06
CA ASP A 32 1.83 25.08 -1.54
C ASP A 32 1.25 24.41 -2.80
N ASP A 33 -0.02 24.03 -2.80
CA ASP A 33 -0.68 23.40 -3.93
C ASP A 33 -0.65 24.32 -5.18
N THR A 34 -0.80 25.63 -4.97
CA THR A 34 -0.75 26.61 -6.06
C THR A 34 0.67 26.81 -6.58
N LEU A 35 1.65 27.04 -5.68
CA LEU A 35 3.03 27.29 -6.07
C LEU A 35 3.72 26.05 -6.65
N MET A 36 3.28 24.85 -6.26
CA MET A 36 3.75 23.58 -6.82
C MET A 36 2.98 23.15 -8.08
N GLU A 37 2.05 23.98 -8.55
CA GLU A 37 1.24 23.74 -9.76
C GLU A 37 0.47 22.42 -9.73
N CYS A 38 -0.06 22.03 -8.54
CA CYS A 38 -0.87 20.84 -8.39
C CYS A 38 -2.17 20.95 -9.20
N SER A 39 -2.41 20.09 -10.18
CA SER A 39 -3.62 20.13 -10.99
C SER A 39 -4.83 19.52 -10.29
N HIS A 40 -4.62 18.50 -9.46
CA HIS A 40 -5.65 17.74 -8.76
C HIS A 40 -5.35 17.67 -7.26
N ILE A 41 -6.30 18.08 -6.44
CA ILE A 41 -6.22 18.01 -4.99
C ILE A 41 -7.08 16.86 -4.50
N THR A 42 -6.42 15.76 -4.12
CA THR A 42 -7.09 14.54 -3.63
C THR A 42 -7.17 14.56 -2.12
N ARG A 43 -8.39 14.48 -1.57
CA ARG A 43 -8.67 14.54 -0.12
C ARG A 43 -9.65 13.46 0.29
N GLY A 44 -9.58 13.01 1.54
CA GLY A 44 -10.61 12.20 2.13
C GLY A 44 -11.94 12.96 2.23
N VAL A 45 -13.05 12.24 2.21
CA VAL A 45 -14.41 12.79 2.28
C VAL A 45 -14.63 13.69 3.51
N GLU A 46 -13.84 13.51 4.59
CA GLU A 46 -13.87 14.35 5.79
C GLU A 46 -13.52 15.82 5.54
N TYR A 47 -12.82 16.12 4.45
CA TYR A 47 -12.46 17.49 4.07
C TYR A 47 -13.55 18.20 3.26
N LEU A 48 -14.62 17.49 2.89
CA LEU A 48 -15.69 18.06 2.07
C LEU A 48 -16.37 19.24 2.76
N SER A 49 -16.57 19.17 4.08
CA SER A 49 -17.15 20.27 4.86
C SER A 49 -16.26 21.52 4.93
N SER A 50 -14.95 21.37 4.78
CA SER A 50 -13.99 22.49 4.79
C SER A 50 -13.74 23.06 3.39
N THR A 51 -14.17 22.40 2.34
CA THR A 51 -13.92 22.80 0.94
C THR A 51 -14.47 24.21 0.62
N PRO A 52 -15.65 24.66 1.14
CA PRO A 52 -16.12 26.04 0.90
C PRO A 52 -15.13 27.09 1.40
N ASN A 53 -14.54 26.90 2.58
CA ASN A 53 -13.52 27.81 3.13
C ASN A 53 -12.28 27.86 2.22
N TYR A 54 -11.85 26.73 1.69
CA TYR A 54 -10.72 26.66 0.77
C TYR A 54 -11.01 27.39 -0.55
N LEU A 55 -12.20 27.20 -1.13
CA LEU A 55 -12.59 27.91 -2.35
C LEU A 55 -12.64 29.43 -2.12
N ALA A 56 -13.15 29.88 -0.97
CA ALA A 56 -13.16 31.30 -0.61
C ALA A 56 -11.75 31.87 -0.48
N LEU A 57 -10.78 31.07 0.03
CA LEU A 57 -9.38 31.49 0.11
C LEU A 57 -8.72 31.55 -1.28
N TYR A 58 -8.99 30.60 -2.20
CA TYR A 58 -8.51 30.67 -3.58
C TYR A 58 -9.00 31.97 -4.24
N ASP A 59 -10.26 32.29 -4.07
CA ASP A 59 -10.85 33.52 -4.66
C ASP A 59 -10.26 34.78 -4.02
N ALA A 60 -10.08 34.81 -2.69
CA ALA A 60 -9.51 35.96 -1.97
C ALA A 60 -8.04 36.23 -2.31
N LEU A 61 -7.30 35.19 -2.71
CA LEU A 61 -5.89 35.28 -3.09
C LEU A 61 -5.68 35.44 -4.59
N ASP A 62 -6.77 35.48 -5.38
CA ASP A 62 -6.72 35.50 -6.84
C ASP A 62 -5.93 34.31 -7.43
N PHE A 63 -6.07 33.14 -6.80
CA PHE A 63 -5.44 31.91 -7.22
C PHE A 63 -6.37 31.08 -8.11
N PRO A 64 -5.83 30.31 -9.07
CA PRO A 64 -6.64 29.42 -9.89
C PRO A 64 -7.24 28.30 -9.01
N ARG A 65 -8.50 27.96 -9.25
CA ARG A 65 -9.14 26.83 -8.59
C ARG A 65 -8.65 25.53 -9.20
N HIS A 66 -8.23 24.62 -8.34
CA HIS A 66 -7.81 23.27 -8.72
C HIS A 66 -9.01 22.30 -8.83
N LEU A 67 -8.79 21.14 -9.44
CA LEU A 67 -9.78 20.07 -9.43
C LEU A 67 -9.72 19.33 -8.09
N PHE A 68 -10.84 19.32 -7.37
CA PHE A 68 -10.95 18.60 -6.09
C PHE A 68 -11.49 17.19 -6.30
N VAL A 69 -10.81 16.21 -5.77
CA VAL A 69 -11.19 14.80 -5.81
C VAL A 69 -11.41 14.30 -4.38
N SER A 70 -12.65 13.92 -4.04
CA SER A 70 -12.96 13.38 -2.72
C SER A 70 -12.91 11.85 -2.75
N LEU A 71 -12.07 11.26 -1.90
CA LEU A 71 -11.95 9.83 -1.73
C LEU A 71 -12.77 9.35 -0.52
N PRO A 72 -13.51 8.26 -0.65
CA PRO A 72 -14.20 7.65 0.48
C PRO A 72 -13.23 7.05 1.48
N HIS A 73 -13.69 6.81 2.71
CA HIS A 73 -12.88 6.11 3.71
C HIS A 73 -12.63 4.65 3.32
N ILE A 74 -11.45 4.15 3.67
CA ILE A 74 -11.21 2.72 3.76
C ILE A 74 -11.88 2.23 5.04
N LEU A 75 -12.75 1.23 4.92
CA LEU A 75 -13.52 0.67 6.01
C LEU A 75 -12.81 -0.52 6.64
N ALA A 76 -13.02 -0.71 7.94
CA ALA A 76 -12.56 -1.88 8.66
C ALA A 76 -13.16 -3.18 8.05
N PRO A 77 -12.53 -4.35 8.27
CA PRO A 77 -13.02 -5.63 7.76
C PRO A 77 -14.48 -5.93 8.17
N THR A 78 -14.90 -5.42 9.32
CA THR A 78 -16.26 -5.57 9.83
C THR A 78 -16.89 -4.22 10.20
N GLY A 79 -18.21 -4.11 10.03
CA GLY A 79 -18.95 -2.86 10.29
C GLY A 79 -18.71 -1.79 9.22
N ASN A 80 -19.14 -0.56 9.47
CA ASN A 80 -18.98 0.59 8.56
C ASN A 80 -18.04 1.66 9.15
N LYS A 81 -17.12 1.25 10.00
CA LYS A 81 -16.19 2.13 10.66
C LYS A 81 -14.95 2.33 9.77
N LYS A 82 -14.39 3.55 9.76
CA LYS A 82 -13.10 3.83 9.12
C LYS A 82 -12.02 2.91 9.71
N LEU A 83 -11.21 2.32 8.85
CA LEU A 83 -10.06 1.50 9.24
C LEU A 83 -9.08 2.36 10.05
N GLY A 84 -8.72 1.89 11.22
CA GLY A 84 -7.77 2.54 12.11
C GLY A 84 -6.80 1.54 12.74
N LYS A 85 -5.77 2.04 13.43
CA LYS A 85 -4.78 1.18 14.10
C LYS A 85 -5.40 0.17 15.07
N ARG A 86 -6.50 0.55 15.76
CA ARG A 86 -7.24 -0.34 16.66
C ARG A 86 -8.06 -1.42 15.95
N ASP A 87 -8.24 -1.27 14.64
CA ASP A 87 -9.02 -2.19 13.81
C ASP A 87 -8.09 -3.07 12.95
N GLY A 88 -6.79 -3.13 13.28
CA GLY A 88 -5.79 -3.96 12.59
C GLY A 88 -5.09 -3.28 11.40
N ALA A 89 -5.23 -1.97 11.24
CA ALA A 89 -4.46 -1.26 10.22
C ALA A 89 -2.96 -1.34 10.52
N LYS A 90 -2.21 -1.92 9.60
CA LYS A 90 -0.75 -1.99 9.60
C LYS A 90 -0.16 -0.80 8.85
N SER A 91 1.05 -0.40 9.20
CA SER A 91 1.86 0.52 8.39
C SER A 91 2.40 -0.20 7.14
N VAL A 92 2.80 0.55 6.13
CA VAL A 92 3.44 -0.01 4.93
C VAL A 92 4.70 -0.80 5.28
N THR A 93 5.45 -0.36 6.29
CA THR A 93 6.65 -1.06 6.78
C THR A 93 6.32 -2.41 7.41
N GLU A 94 5.22 -2.53 8.15
CA GLU A 94 4.77 -3.82 8.70
C GLU A 94 4.38 -4.79 7.59
N TYR A 95 3.68 -4.34 6.54
CA TYR A 95 3.38 -5.19 5.37
C TYR A 95 4.65 -5.65 4.64
N ARG A 96 5.64 -4.78 4.50
CA ARG A 96 6.95 -5.14 3.95
C ARG A 96 7.60 -6.24 4.80
N ASP A 97 7.59 -6.07 6.13
CA ASP A 97 8.21 -7.00 7.08
C ASP A 97 7.49 -8.36 7.09
N ASP A 98 6.19 -8.36 6.80
CA ASP A 98 5.38 -9.55 6.55
C ASP A 98 5.67 -10.20 5.17
N GLY A 99 6.45 -9.58 4.31
CA GLY A 99 6.84 -10.10 3.00
C GLY A 99 5.82 -9.84 1.89
N ILE A 100 5.06 -8.73 2.01
CA ILE A 100 4.23 -8.24 0.92
C ILE A 100 5.11 -7.45 -0.05
N LEU A 101 5.03 -7.79 -1.33
CA LEU A 101 5.76 -7.13 -2.41
C LEU A 101 5.20 -5.72 -2.67
N PRO A 102 6.05 -4.74 -3.03
CA PRO A 102 5.58 -3.38 -3.33
C PRO A 102 4.61 -3.35 -4.51
N GLU A 103 4.80 -4.18 -5.52
CA GLU A 103 3.91 -4.32 -6.68
C GLU A 103 2.52 -4.81 -6.24
N ALA A 104 2.47 -5.79 -5.34
CA ALA A 104 1.21 -6.31 -4.80
C ALA A 104 0.50 -5.26 -3.95
N MET A 105 1.24 -4.53 -3.13
CA MET A 105 0.68 -3.45 -2.30
C MET A 105 0.09 -2.34 -3.17
N LEU A 106 0.83 -1.86 -4.16
CA LEU A 106 0.35 -0.83 -5.09
C LEU A 106 -0.90 -1.27 -5.83
N ASN A 107 -0.88 -2.49 -6.38
CA ASN A 107 -2.00 -3.07 -7.09
C ASN A 107 -3.24 -3.22 -6.18
N TYR A 108 -3.04 -3.70 -4.94
CA TYR A 108 -4.12 -3.82 -3.97
C TYR A 108 -4.75 -2.46 -3.61
N LEU A 109 -3.91 -1.44 -3.35
CA LEU A 109 -4.39 -0.10 -3.03
C LEU A 109 -5.16 0.54 -4.21
N ALA A 110 -4.71 0.31 -5.44
CA ALA A 110 -5.45 0.74 -6.62
C ALA A 110 -6.85 0.10 -6.67
N CYS A 111 -6.92 -1.22 -6.58
CA CYS A 111 -8.19 -1.97 -6.63
C CYS A 111 -9.10 -1.74 -5.40
N LEU A 112 -8.58 -1.14 -4.33
CA LEU A 112 -9.37 -0.88 -3.12
C LEU A 112 -10.43 0.22 -3.32
N GLY A 113 -10.26 1.10 -4.29
CA GLY A 113 -11.20 2.20 -4.53
C GLY A 113 -11.37 2.56 -6.01
N TRP A 114 -10.82 1.75 -6.90
CA TRP A 114 -10.88 1.96 -8.35
C TRP A 114 -10.97 0.62 -9.09
N ASN A 115 -11.54 0.64 -10.28
CA ASN A 115 -11.49 -0.46 -11.25
C ASN A 115 -11.58 0.10 -12.67
N ASP A 116 -11.05 -0.63 -13.65
CA ASP A 116 -11.09 -0.25 -15.06
C ASP A 116 -12.41 -0.64 -15.78
N GLY A 117 -13.36 -1.22 -15.04
CA GLY A 117 -14.64 -1.70 -15.55
C GLY A 117 -14.57 -3.13 -16.11
N THR A 118 -13.46 -3.81 -15.93
CA THR A 118 -13.27 -5.23 -16.28
C THR A 118 -13.20 -6.10 -15.03
N GLU A 119 -13.04 -7.41 -15.22
CA GLU A 119 -12.78 -8.36 -14.13
C GLU A 119 -11.29 -8.53 -13.82
N GLN A 120 -10.41 -7.75 -14.46
CA GLN A 120 -8.98 -7.80 -14.20
C GLN A 120 -8.71 -7.30 -12.76
N GLU A 121 -7.87 -8.02 -12.02
CA GLU A 121 -7.48 -7.65 -10.66
C GLU A 121 -5.96 -7.48 -10.50
N ILE A 122 -5.16 -8.07 -11.40
CA ILE A 122 -3.70 -7.95 -11.37
C ILE A 122 -3.26 -7.00 -12.46
N TYR A 123 -2.66 -5.88 -12.05
CA TYR A 123 -2.18 -4.82 -12.93
C TYR A 123 -0.72 -4.51 -12.63
N SER A 124 0.10 -4.41 -13.66
CA SER A 124 1.43 -3.81 -13.54
C SER A 124 1.33 -2.30 -13.29
N LEU A 125 2.43 -1.66 -12.91
CA LEU A 125 2.47 -0.20 -12.75
C LEU A 125 2.14 0.51 -14.08
N GLU A 126 2.67 0.00 -15.19
CA GLU A 126 2.44 0.53 -16.53
C GLU A 126 0.97 0.45 -16.92
N GLU A 127 0.34 -0.73 -16.67
CA GLU A 127 -1.10 -0.91 -16.91
C GLU A 127 -1.94 0.01 -16.02
N LEU A 128 -1.55 0.24 -14.76
CA LEU A 128 -2.23 1.18 -13.88
C LEU A 128 -2.11 2.62 -14.40
N ILE A 129 -0.92 3.04 -14.84
CA ILE A 129 -0.70 4.38 -15.41
C ILE A 129 -1.57 4.59 -16.66
N GLU A 130 -1.65 3.58 -17.53
CA GLU A 130 -2.43 3.67 -18.78
C GLU A 130 -3.94 3.70 -18.53
N LYS A 131 -4.42 2.88 -17.57
CA LYS A 131 -5.86 2.64 -17.37
C LYS A 131 -6.48 3.54 -16.30
N PHE A 132 -5.68 4.11 -15.41
CA PHE A 132 -6.20 4.88 -14.27
C PHE A 132 -6.97 6.13 -14.74
N SER A 133 -8.17 6.29 -14.22
CA SER A 133 -9.00 7.47 -14.44
C SER A 133 -9.68 7.86 -13.12
N VAL A 134 -9.63 9.15 -12.82
CA VAL A 134 -10.28 9.73 -11.63
C VAL A 134 -11.80 9.49 -11.66
N ASP A 135 -12.42 9.49 -12.84
CA ASP A 135 -13.86 9.28 -13.02
C ASP A 135 -14.33 7.87 -12.59
N ARG A 136 -13.39 6.91 -12.52
CA ARG A 136 -13.67 5.54 -12.11
C ARG A 136 -13.39 5.25 -10.63
N ILE A 137 -13.04 6.28 -9.86
CA ILE A 137 -12.92 6.16 -8.40
C ILE A 137 -14.30 5.90 -7.81
N GLN A 138 -14.40 4.88 -6.97
CA GLN A 138 -15.66 4.49 -6.34
C GLN A 138 -16.11 5.55 -5.34
N ASN A 139 -17.42 5.80 -5.28
CA ASN A 139 -18.01 6.78 -4.36
C ASN A 139 -18.28 6.19 -2.97
N SER A 140 -18.29 4.88 -2.84
CA SER A 140 -18.52 4.17 -1.57
C SER A 140 -17.21 3.71 -0.95
N GLY A 141 -17.13 3.71 0.38
CA GLY A 141 -15.96 3.21 1.09
C GLY A 141 -15.68 1.75 0.77
N ALA A 142 -14.44 1.46 0.38
CA ALA A 142 -13.99 0.10 0.14
C ALA A 142 -13.61 -0.57 1.47
N ARG A 143 -13.98 -1.83 1.61
CA ARG A 143 -13.65 -2.62 2.80
C ARG A 143 -12.27 -3.23 2.65
N PHE A 144 -11.43 -3.04 3.68
CA PHE A 144 -10.12 -3.66 3.72
C PHE A 144 -10.26 -5.19 3.86
N ASP A 145 -9.60 -5.93 2.99
CA ASP A 145 -9.60 -7.39 2.96
C ASP A 145 -8.17 -7.94 2.97
N GLU A 146 -7.77 -8.49 4.12
CA GLU A 146 -6.44 -9.07 4.30
C GLU A 146 -6.27 -10.37 3.49
N VAL A 147 -7.33 -11.13 3.27
CA VAL A 147 -7.27 -12.34 2.44
C VAL A 147 -6.98 -11.99 0.99
N LYS A 148 -7.57 -10.89 0.51
CA LYS A 148 -7.37 -10.42 -0.86
C LYS A 148 -5.94 -9.92 -1.09
N ILE A 149 -5.34 -9.16 -0.16
CA ILE A 149 -3.95 -8.70 -0.32
C ILE A 149 -2.97 -9.89 -0.31
N LEU A 150 -3.18 -10.89 0.55
CA LEU A 150 -2.37 -12.11 0.57
C LEU A 150 -2.50 -12.92 -0.74
N TRP A 151 -3.71 -13.05 -1.26
CA TRP A 151 -3.95 -13.69 -2.55
C TRP A 151 -3.23 -12.94 -3.68
N MET A 152 -3.39 -11.64 -3.72
CA MET A 152 -2.78 -10.77 -4.74
C MET A 152 -1.24 -10.84 -4.68
N ASN A 153 -0.69 -10.86 -3.47
CA ASN A 153 0.75 -11.00 -3.28
C ASN A 153 1.27 -12.35 -3.79
N GLY A 154 0.54 -13.44 -3.53
CA GLY A 154 0.86 -14.75 -4.10
C GLY A 154 0.81 -14.75 -5.63
N GLN A 155 -0.13 -14.02 -6.26
CA GLN A 155 -0.16 -13.87 -7.72
C GLN A 155 1.09 -13.12 -8.23
N TRP A 156 1.51 -12.05 -7.55
CA TRP A 156 2.71 -11.30 -7.90
C TRP A 156 3.99 -12.11 -7.72
N ILE A 157 4.12 -12.91 -6.65
CA ILE A 157 5.25 -13.84 -6.46
C ILE A 157 5.34 -14.80 -7.65
N ARG A 158 4.24 -15.42 -8.06
CA ARG A 158 4.19 -16.31 -9.22
C ARG A 158 4.52 -15.58 -10.51
N LYS A 159 3.96 -14.40 -10.72
CA LYS A 159 4.22 -13.58 -11.91
C LYS A 159 5.70 -13.24 -12.05
N ILE A 160 6.35 -12.78 -10.99
CA ILE A 160 7.78 -12.49 -10.99
C ILE A 160 8.60 -13.74 -11.30
N ALA A 161 8.30 -14.86 -10.63
CA ALA A 161 9.03 -16.11 -10.86
C ALA A 161 8.91 -16.61 -12.31
N THR A 162 7.75 -16.46 -12.94
CA THR A 162 7.49 -16.96 -14.30
C THR A 162 7.94 -16.01 -15.41
N GLU A 163 7.76 -14.71 -15.23
CA GLU A 163 8.04 -13.70 -16.25
C GLU A 163 9.46 -13.13 -16.16
N GLN A 164 9.99 -12.97 -14.94
CA GLN A 164 11.29 -12.36 -14.68
C GLN A 164 12.34 -13.39 -14.22
N GLY A 165 11.89 -14.57 -13.80
CA GLY A 165 12.73 -15.69 -13.40
C GLY A 165 12.95 -15.80 -11.89
N ILE A 166 13.46 -16.99 -11.49
CA ILE A 166 13.74 -17.31 -10.07
C ILE A 166 14.85 -16.43 -9.50
N ASP A 167 15.79 -15.96 -10.30
CA ASP A 167 16.88 -15.08 -9.85
C ASP A 167 16.35 -13.73 -9.37
N GLU A 168 15.40 -13.15 -10.09
CA GLU A 168 14.75 -11.90 -9.68
C GLU A 168 13.91 -12.10 -8.43
N LEU A 169 13.10 -13.16 -8.38
CA LEU A 169 12.35 -13.48 -7.15
C LEU A 169 13.29 -13.72 -5.97
N PHE A 170 14.40 -14.44 -6.17
CA PHE A 170 15.39 -14.68 -5.13
C PHE A 170 16.00 -13.39 -4.59
N ALA A 171 16.32 -12.43 -5.46
CA ALA A 171 16.83 -11.13 -5.04
C ALA A 171 15.88 -10.40 -4.06
N ARG A 172 14.55 -10.61 -4.21
CA ARG A 172 13.53 -10.06 -3.30
C ARG A 172 13.52 -10.75 -1.93
N THR A 173 14.01 -11.98 -1.81
CA THR A 173 14.01 -12.74 -0.55
C THR A 173 15.17 -12.41 0.39
N CYS A 174 16.26 -11.88 -0.13
CA CYS A 174 17.50 -11.67 0.64
C CYS A 174 17.82 -10.20 0.93
N LYS A 175 17.23 -9.26 0.18
CA LYS A 175 17.48 -7.82 0.30
C LYS A 175 16.31 -7.04 -0.27
N THR A 176 15.64 -6.30 0.54
CA THR A 176 15.00 -5.08 0.09
C THR A 176 16.00 -3.94 0.31
N THR A 177 17.07 -3.90 -0.46
CA THR A 177 17.82 -2.68 -0.60
C THR A 177 16.99 -1.79 -1.51
N GLY A 178 16.30 -0.83 -0.91
CA GLY A 178 15.91 0.37 -1.63
C GLY A 178 17.13 0.90 -2.39
N SER A 179 16.93 1.53 -3.53
CA SER A 179 17.97 2.21 -4.27
C SER A 179 18.88 2.99 -3.30
N GLU A 180 20.17 3.12 -3.58
CA GLU A 180 21.15 3.82 -2.74
C GLU A 180 20.70 5.21 -2.27
N ASP A 181 19.76 5.84 -2.97
CA ASP A 181 19.15 7.13 -2.64
C ASP A 181 18.25 7.12 -1.38
N PHE A 182 17.72 5.98 -0.96
CA PHE A 182 16.89 5.86 0.25
C PHE A 182 17.64 5.40 1.50
N SER A 183 18.96 5.20 1.43
CA SER A 183 19.82 4.82 2.57
C SER A 183 19.84 5.87 3.70
N ARG A 184 19.33 7.08 3.47
CA ARG A 184 19.20 8.15 4.49
C ARG A 184 18.15 7.89 5.56
N TYR A 185 17.23 6.96 5.34
CA TYR A 185 16.18 6.63 6.29
C TYR A 185 16.42 5.22 6.78
N ASP A 186 16.68 5.03 8.06
CA ASP A 186 16.80 3.72 8.76
C ASP A 186 15.57 2.80 8.60
N LEU A 187 14.58 3.26 7.82
CA LEU A 187 13.33 2.57 7.52
C LEU A 187 13.52 1.37 6.57
N PHE A 188 14.69 1.21 5.95
CA PHE A 188 14.93 0.19 4.92
C PHE A 188 16.04 -0.78 5.33
N GLN A 189 15.97 -1.31 6.54
CA GLN A 189 16.83 -2.45 6.91
C GLN A 189 16.55 -3.63 5.98
N PRO A 190 17.60 -4.29 5.46
CA PRO A 190 17.43 -5.47 4.62
C PRO A 190 16.78 -6.59 5.44
N ILE A 191 15.72 -7.18 4.87
CA ILE A 191 15.01 -8.30 5.50
C ILE A 191 15.48 -9.58 4.85
N ASP A 192 15.90 -10.55 5.67
CA ASP A 192 16.16 -11.92 5.24
C ASP A 192 14.94 -12.78 5.59
N PHE A 193 14.26 -13.29 4.55
CA PHE A 193 13.07 -14.11 4.70
C PHE A 193 13.37 -15.62 4.83
N TRP A 194 14.65 -16.02 4.74
CA TRP A 194 15.06 -17.40 4.90
C TRP A 194 15.14 -17.82 6.38
N PRO A 195 14.93 -19.11 6.72
CA PRO A 195 15.12 -19.59 8.07
C PRO A 195 16.59 -19.47 8.50
N ALA A 196 16.83 -19.43 9.80
CA ALA A 196 18.19 -19.26 10.34
C ALA A 196 19.14 -20.39 9.91
N SER A 197 18.61 -21.60 9.76
CA SER A 197 19.32 -22.80 9.27
C SER A 197 19.82 -22.67 7.83
N ALA A 198 19.16 -21.86 7.01
CA ALA A 198 19.59 -21.61 5.64
C ALA A 198 20.80 -20.68 5.49
N LYS A 199 21.31 -20.07 6.59
CA LYS A 199 22.39 -19.06 6.51
C LYS A 199 23.70 -19.58 5.93
N GLN A 200 24.01 -20.86 6.16
CA GLN A 200 25.24 -21.49 5.69
C GLN A 200 25.11 -22.11 4.29
N GLU A 201 23.90 -22.14 3.73
CA GLU A 201 23.64 -22.77 2.45
C GLU A 201 24.02 -21.86 1.28
N THR A 202 24.35 -22.49 0.16
CA THR A 202 24.72 -21.78 -1.05
C THR A 202 23.51 -21.08 -1.68
N THR A 203 23.78 -20.02 -2.42
CA THR A 203 22.75 -19.27 -3.17
C THR A 203 22.03 -20.17 -4.17
N GLU A 204 22.75 -21.05 -4.86
CA GLU A 204 22.23 -21.99 -5.84
C GLU A 204 21.26 -22.97 -5.20
N TYR A 205 21.59 -23.49 -4.02
CA TYR A 205 20.69 -24.39 -3.30
C TYR A 205 19.40 -23.66 -2.87
N LYS A 206 19.51 -22.47 -2.31
CA LYS A 206 18.34 -21.64 -1.95
C LYS A 206 17.47 -21.34 -3.15
N LYS A 207 18.04 -21.01 -4.31
CA LYS A 207 17.29 -20.81 -5.56
C LYS A 207 16.57 -22.08 -6.01
N SER A 208 17.21 -23.24 -5.89
CA SER A 208 16.58 -24.53 -6.21
C SER A 208 15.38 -24.83 -5.29
N VAL A 209 15.51 -24.54 -4.00
CA VAL A 209 14.40 -24.65 -3.04
C VAL A 209 13.28 -23.67 -3.41
N LEU A 210 13.61 -22.41 -3.69
CA LEU A 210 12.63 -21.40 -4.09
C LEU A 210 11.86 -21.83 -5.35
N ALA A 211 12.56 -22.40 -6.35
CA ALA A 211 11.94 -22.88 -7.58
C ALA A 211 10.92 -24.00 -7.37
N ILE A 212 11.01 -24.73 -6.26
CA ILE A 212 10.07 -25.81 -5.92
C ILE A 212 8.82 -25.27 -5.20
N ILE A 213 8.96 -24.17 -4.43
CA ILE A 213 7.90 -23.78 -3.50
C ILE A 213 7.23 -22.44 -3.82
N TYR A 214 7.76 -21.62 -4.76
CA TYR A 214 7.27 -20.26 -5.01
C TYR A 214 5.77 -20.17 -5.30
N ASP A 215 5.20 -21.20 -5.93
CA ASP A 215 3.78 -21.27 -6.29
C ASP A 215 2.85 -21.38 -5.06
N ARG A 216 3.39 -21.81 -3.92
CA ARG A 216 2.68 -21.96 -2.65
C ARG A 216 2.80 -20.75 -1.73
N LEU A 217 3.73 -19.85 -2.01
CA LEU A 217 3.96 -18.68 -1.18
C LEU A 217 2.80 -17.68 -1.33
N LYS A 218 2.30 -17.19 -0.22
CA LYS A 218 1.41 -16.02 -0.15
C LYS A 218 2.19 -14.77 0.23
N THR A 219 3.24 -14.92 1.03
CA THR A 219 4.18 -13.86 1.43
C THR A 219 5.60 -14.39 1.34
N LEU A 220 6.59 -13.49 1.29
CA LEU A 220 7.99 -13.93 1.37
C LEU A 220 8.34 -14.48 2.76
N SER A 221 7.63 -14.06 3.81
CA SER A 221 7.81 -14.58 5.18
C SER A 221 7.46 -16.06 5.30
N ASP A 222 6.64 -16.60 4.41
CA ASP A 222 6.31 -18.04 4.37
C ASP A 222 7.56 -18.91 4.16
N LEU A 223 8.62 -18.36 3.55
CA LEU A 223 9.90 -19.04 3.41
C LEU A 223 10.46 -19.55 4.74
N ARG A 224 10.30 -18.77 5.83
CA ARG A 224 10.82 -19.14 7.14
C ARG A 224 10.25 -20.44 7.68
N THR A 225 8.99 -20.71 7.39
CA THR A 225 8.28 -21.89 7.89
C THR A 225 8.19 -23.01 6.88
N MET A 226 7.99 -22.68 5.61
CA MET A 226 7.77 -23.65 4.55
C MET A 226 9.06 -24.30 4.05
N THR A 227 10.24 -23.75 4.36
CA THR A 227 11.51 -24.27 3.87
C THR A 227 12.37 -24.91 4.94
N THR A 228 11.98 -24.88 6.21
CA THR A 228 12.77 -25.40 7.32
C THR A 228 13.24 -26.84 7.08
N TYR A 229 12.37 -27.70 6.56
CA TYR A 229 12.70 -29.11 6.31
C TYR A 229 13.72 -29.35 5.17
N PHE A 230 14.04 -28.33 4.36
CA PHE A 230 15.14 -28.41 3.40
C PHE A 230 16.52 -28.15 4.04
N PHE A 231 16.54 -27.53 5.23
CA PHE A 231 17.74 -27.05 5.89
C PHE A 231 17.99 -27.69 7.25
N GLU A 232 17.02 -28.38 7.80
CA GLU A 232 17.07 -29.04 9.11
C GLU A 232 16.49 -30.43 9.02
N ASP A 233 17.11 -31.39 9.72
CA ASP A 233 16.51 -32.68 9.90
C ASP A 233 15.23 -32.55 10.73
N PRO A 234 14.11 -33.15 10.30
CA PRO A 234 12.88 -33.10 11.06
C PRO A 234 13.07 -33.75 12.43
N ALA A 235 12.67 -33.03 13.49
CA ALA A 235 12.61 -33.63 14.83
C ALA A 235 11.56 -34.77 14.79
N ILE A 236 12.03 -36.01 14.78
CA ILE A 236 11.15 -37.19 14.79
C ILE A 236 10.62 -37.37 16.21
N ASP A 237 9.36 -37.09 16.40
CA ASP A 237 8.66 -37.44 17.64
C ASP A 237 8.36 -38.96 17.61
N LEU A 238 9.25 -39.73 18.25
CA LEU A 238 9.12 -41.18 18.33
C LEU A 238 7.84 -41.64 19.07
N SER A 239 7.19 -40.75 19.83
CA SER A 239 5.92 -41.07 20.50
C SER A 239 4.75 -41.22 19.50
N MET A 240 4.83 -40.60 18.33
CA MET A 240 3.83 -40.78 17.25
C MET A 240 3.96 -42.12 16.53
N ILE A 241 5.11 -42.79 16.61
CA ILE A 241 5.37 -44.07 15.92
C ILE A 241 4.99 -45.27 16.80
N THR A 242 4.96 -45.05 18.12
CA THR A 242 4.71 -46.14 19.09
C THR A 242 3.24 -46.30 19.51
N SER A 243 2.34 -45.52 18.96
CA SER A 243 0.89 -45.58 19.22
C SER A 243 0.12 -46.33 18.12
N SER A 244 0.60 -47.49 17.70
CA SER A 244 -0.12 -48.42 16.81
C SER A 244 -0.48 -49.68 17.56
#